data_9fc63f61fae386bc93bd14a70de290b4
#
_entry.id   9fc63f61fae386bc93bd14a70de290b4
#
_cell.length_a   1.000
_cell.length_b   1.000
_cell.length_c   1.000
_cell.angle_alpha   90.00
_cell.angle_beta   90.00
_cell.angle_gamma   90.00
#
_symmetry.space_group_name_H-M   'P 1'
#
loop_
_entity.id
_entity.type
_entity.pdbx_description
1 polymer ?
#
loop_
_entity_poly.entity_id
_entity_poly.type
_entity_poly.pdbx_seq_one_letter_code
_entity_poly.pdbx_strand_id
1 'polypeptide(L)'
;GTVEIRSRAEEHGTTIEEVSAGDIIRLDPDVTISVLHPEKNADFGSDNAGSVVLQIEYRERRILLTGDLENEGLWSLLALPKRKVDVLLAPHHGSLAANPSALATWCEPTWIVASSGRRFPGKRLRDQYGHFGSRVLSTSEEGAIEFTVSPAGEIARKSWRAVSDKSAGPPR
;
A
#
# COMPACT_ATOMS: atom_id res chain seq x y z
N GLY A 1 -2.76 6.38 -22.81
CA GLY A 1 -3.06 5.44 -21.70
C GLY A 1 -4.55 5.32 -21.38
N THR A 2 -5.14 6.29 -20.71
CA THR A 2 -6.52 6.18 -20.19
C THR A 2 -7.59 6.01 -21.28
N VAL A 3 -7.43 6.72 -22.40
CA VAL A 3 -8.37 6.64 -23.56
C VAL A 3 -8.35 5.24 -24.19
N GLU A 4 -7.19 4.65 -24.33
CA GLU A 4 -7.04 3.30 -24.90
C GLU A 4 -7.64 2.22 -24.00
N ILE A 5 -7.48 2.35 -22.68
CA ILE A 5 -8.09 1.44 -21.69
C ILE A 5 -9.61 1.52 -21.77
N ARG A 6 -10.19 2.73 -21.83
CA ARG A 6 -11.65 2.92 -21.99
C ARG A 6 -12.18 2.28 -23.27
N SER A 7 -11.53 2.54 -24.42
CA SER A 7 -11.94 1.95 -25.70
C SER A 7 -11.95 0.42 -25.65
N ARG A 8 -10.89 -0.20 -25.10
CA ARG A 8 -10.82 -1.65 -24.96
C ARG A 8 -11.86 -2.21 -23.98
N ALA A 9 -12.15 -1.53 -22.90
CA ALA A 9 -13.17 -1.95 -21.96
C ALA A 9 -14.56 -1.94 -22.62
N GLU A 10 -14.89 -0.87 -23.35
CA GLU A 10 -16.13 -0.74 -24.10
C GLU A 10 -16.28 -1.85 -25.17
N GLU A 11 -15.21 -2.14 -25.93
CA GLU A 11 -15.17 -3.23 -26.92
C GLU A 11 -15.47 -4.61 -26.31
N HIS A 12 -15.11 -4.80 -25.02
CA HIS A 12 -15.35 -6.05 -24.29
C HIS A 12 -16.59 -6.01 -23.39
N GLY A 13 -17.40 -4.95 -23.44
CA GLY A 13 -18.58 -4.78 -22.60
C GLY A 13 -18.28 -4.65 -21.11
N THR A 14 -17.07 -4.19 -20.77
CA THR A 14 -16.64 -3.96 -19.38
C THR A 14 -16.96 -2.53 -18.98
N THR A 15 -17.66 -2.35 -17.87
CA THR A 15 -17.93 -1.05 -17.30
C THR A 15 -16.70 -0.54 -16.55
N ILE A 16 -16.32 0.71 -16.79
CA ILE A 16 -15.27 1.42 -16.03
C ILE A 16 -15.95 2.44 -15.12
N GLU A 17 -15.67 2.35 -13.85
CA GLU A 17 -16.05 3.33 -12.86
C GLU A 17 -14.81 4.10 -12.36
N GLU A 18 -14.92 5.42 -12.28
CA GLU A 18 -13.89 6.27 -11.69
C GLU A 18 -14.18 6.42 -10.20
N VAL A 19 -13.12 6.34 -9.41
CA VAL A 19 -13.21 6.50 -7.96
C VAL A 19 -12.39 7.71 -7.48
N SER A 20 -12.86 8.33 -6.41
CA SER A 20 -12.23 9.49 -5.78
C SER A 20 -12.39 9.45 -4.26
N ALA A 21 -11.66 10.30 -3.56
CA ALA A 21 -11.76 10.40 -2.12
C ALA A 21 -13.21 10.59 -1.65
N GLY A 22 -13.61 9.78 -0.68
CA GLY A 22 -14.97 9.72 -0.16
C GLY A 22 -15.81 8.57 -0.72
N ASP A 23 -15.41 7.96 -1.84
CA ASP A 23 -16.11 6.79 -2.37
C ASP A 23 -15.91 5.56 -1.50
N ILE A 24 -16.96 4.75 -1.41
CA ILE A 24 -16.97 3.51 -0.61
C ILE A 24 -17.42 2.35 -1.50
N ILE A 25 -16.56 1.35 -1.64
CA ILE A 25 -16.82 0.12 -2.36
C ILE A 25 -17.09 -0.99 -1.34
N ARG A 26 -18.24 -1.65 -1.44
CA ARG A 26 -18.58 -2.82 -0.63
C ARG A 26 -18.42 -4.07 -1.48
N LEU A 27 -17.40 -4.88 -1.16
CA LEU A 27 -17.18 -6.15 -1.86
C LEU A 27 -18.03 -7.27 -1.27
N ASP A 28 -18.32 -7.20 0.02
CA ASP A 28 -19.02 -8.17 0.84
C ASP A 28 -19.68 -7.41 2.00
N PRO A 29 -20.73 -7.92 2.67
CA PRO A 29 -21.31 -7.25 3.85
C PRO A 29 -20.28 -6.85 4.92
N ASP A 30 -19.19 -7.62 5.03
CA ASP A 30 -18.16 -7.42 6.06
C ASP A 30 -16.89 -6.72 5.55
N VAL A 31 -16.74 -6.53 4.21
CA VAL A 31 -15.53 -5.93 3.60
C VAL A 31 -15.87 -4.60 2.96
N THR A 32 -15.27 -3.55 3.49
CA THR A 32 -15.42 -2.19 2.97
C THR A 32 -14.08 -1.65 2.48
N ILE A 33 -14.07 -1.02 1.31
CA ILE A 33 -12.93 -0.28 0.78
C ILE A 33 -13.32 1.19 0.72
N SER A 34 -12.59 2.04 1.42
CA SER A 34 -12.74 3.49 1.35
C SER A 34 -11.62 4.09 0.49
N VAL A 35 -11.97 4.93 -0.46
CA VAL A 35 -11.00 5.71 -1.23
C VAL A 35 -10.67 6.96 -0.42
N LEU A 36 -9.39 7.14 -0.08
CA LEU A 36 -8.92 8.28 0.73
C LEU A 36 -8.27 9.38 -0.11
N HIS A 37 -7.81 9.05 -1.30
CA HIS A 37 -7.10 9.93 -2.23
C HIS A 37 -7.17 9.32 -3.65
N PRO A 38 -7.13 10.10 -4.72
CA PRO A 38 -7.15 11.57 -4.78
C PRO A 38 -8.56 12.15 -4.58
N GLU A 39 -8.64 13.44 -4.27
CA GLU A 39 -9.88 14.18 -4.34
C GLU A 39 -10.39 14.27 -5.79
N LYS A 40 -11.70 14.37 -5.95
CA LYS A 40 -12.32 14.43 -7.26
C LYS A 40 -11.85 15.68 -8.03
N ASN A 41 -11.40 15.49 -9.28
CA ASN A 41 -10.87 16.53 -10.14
C ASN A 41 -9.61 17.23 -9.60
N ALA A 42 -8.93 16.66 -8.61
CA ALA A 42 -7.64 17.19 -8.18
C ALA A 42 -6.61 17.01 -9.29
N ASP A 43 -5.80 18.03 -9.50
CA ASP A 43 -4.65 18.01 -10.42
C ASP A 43 -3.37 18.07 -9.57
N PHE A 44 -2.54 17.06 -9.72
CA PHE A 44 -1.29 16.95 -9.00
C PHE A 44 -0.13 17.10 -9.98
N GLY A 45 0.97 17.67 -9.51
CA GLY A 45 2.17 17.89 -10.33
C GLY A 45 2.88 16.63 -10.82
N SER A 46 2.47 15.44 -10.35
CA SER A 46 3.02 14.14 -10.79
C SER A 46 1.99 13.02 -10.63
N ASP A 47 2.15 11.96 -11.43
CA ASP A 47 1.33 10.74 -11.34
C ASP A 47 1.43 10.10 -9.93
N ASN A 48 2.60 10.14 -9.32
CA ASN A 48 2.82 9.61 -7.97
C ASN A 48 2.02 10.40 -6.91
N ALA A 49 1.98 11.73 -7.02
CA ALA A 49 1.17 12.54 -6.14
C ALA A 49 -0.34 12.28 -6.33
N GLY A 50 -0.75 11.86 -7.52
CA GLY A 50 -2.13 11.45 -7.84
C GLY A 50 -2.45 9.98 -7.52
N SER A 51 -1.56 9.23 -6.87
CA SER A 51 -1.78 7.80 -6.55
C SER A 51 -3.06 7.55 -5.77
N VAL A 52 -3.81 6.52 -6.15
CA VAL A 52 -5.02 6.11 -5.41
C VAL A 52 -4.63 5.51 -4.06
N VAL A 53 -5.21 6.02 -2.99
CA VAL A 53 -5.04 5.48 -1.64
C VAL A 53 -6.33 4.80 -1.19
N LEU A 54 -6.23 3.52 -0.87
CA LEU A 54 -7.34 2.69 -0.44
C LEU A 54 -7.16 2.23 1.01
N GLN A 55 -8.20 2.35 1.81
CA GLN A 55 -8.30 1.69 3.10
C GLN A 55 -9.27 0.53 2.99
N ILE A 56 -8.79 -0.69 3.22
CA ILE A 56 -9.61 -1.89 3.32
C ILE A 56 -9.91 -2.14 4.78
N GLU A 57 -11.18 -2.34 5.12
CA GLU A 57 -11.62 -2.68 6.48
C GLU A 57 -12.39 -3.98 6.48
N TYR A 58 -11.97 -4.91 7.37
CA TYR A 58 -12.64 -6.17 7.66
C TYR A 58 -12.46 -6.51 9.14
N ARG A 59 -13.57 -6.80 9.83
CA ARG A 59 -13.53 -7.17 11.27
C ARG A 59 -12.69 -6.20 12.11
N GLU A 60 -12.89 -4.90 11.92
CA GLU A 60 -12.16 -3.81 12.59
C GLU A 60 -10.65 -3.76 12.29
N ARG A 61 -10.17 -4.60 11.36
CA ARG A 61 -8.79 -4.55 10.87
C ARG A 61 -8.70 -3.66 9.66
N ARG A 62 -7.67 -2.83 9.61
CA ARG A 62 -7.46 -1.84 8.57
C ARG A 62 -6.15 -2.07 7.85
N ILE A 63 -6.24 -2.15 6.53
CA ILE A 63 -5.10 -2.27 5.63
C ILE A 63 -5.09 -1.02 4.76
N LEU A 64 -3.96 -0.30 4.73
CA LEU A 64 -3.79 0.90 3.94
C LEU A 64 -2.87 0.62 2.75
N LEU A 65 -3.39 0.81 1.55
CA LEU A 65 -2.67 0.70 0.28
C LEU A 65 -2.46 2.11 -0.26
N THR A 66 -1.21 2.52 -0.45
CA THR A 66 -0.86 3.91 -0.74
C THR A 66 -0.34 4.15 -2.16
N GLY A 67 -0.18 3.08 -2.96
CA GLY A 67 0.48 3.20 -4.27
C GLY A 67 1.86 3.86 -4.14
N ASP A 68 2.20 4.70 -5.09
CA ASP A 68 3.47 5.43 -5.11
C ASP A 68 3.34 6.87 -4.55
N LEU A 69 2.37 7.07 -3.65
CA LEU A 69 2.02 8.38 -3.08
C LEU A 69 3.22 9.13 -2.52
N GLU A 70 3.40 10.36 -2.95
CA GLU A 70 4.44 11.27 -2.45
C GLU A 70 4.02 12.74 -2.58
N ASN A 71 4.87 13.64 -2.10
CA ASN A 71 4.74 15.10 -2.25
C ASN A 71 3.34 15.63 -1.85
N GLU A 72 2.68 16.39 -2.73
CA GLU A 72 1.39 17.04 -2.46
C GLU A 72 0.30 16.04 -2.12
N GLY A 73 0.27 14.87 -2.79
CA GLY A 73 -0.70 13.83 -2.51
C GLY A 73 -0.55 13.25 -1.10
N LEU A 74 0.69 13.07 -0.65
CA LEU A 74 0.95 12.67 0.74
C LEU A 74 0.46 13.73 1.72
N TRP A 75 0.70 15.02 1.45
CA TRP A 75 0.22 16.09 2.32
C TRP A 75 -1.30 16.16 2.37
N SER A 76 -2.00 15.95 1.24
CA SER A 76 -3.46 15.81 1.20
C SER A 76 -3.95 14.68 2.09
N LEU A 77 -3.32 13.49 2.00
CA LEU A 77 -3.67 12.35 2.86
C LEU A 77 -3.45 12.68 4.34
N LEU A 78 -2.32 13.28 4.69
CA LEU A 78 -1.97 13.61 6.08
C LEU A 78 -2.84 14.70 6.69
N ALA A 79 -3.53 15.51 5.88
CA ALA A 79 -4.52 16.49 6.33
C ALA A 79 -5.83 15.84 6.82
N LEU A 80 -6.10 14.59 6.43
CA LEU A 80 -7.24 13.85 6.94
C LEU A 80 -7.06 13.49 8.43
N PRO A 81 -8.17 13.22 9.15
CA PRO A 81 -8.10 12.75 10.53
C PRO A 81 -7.20 11.50 10.65
N LYS A 82 -6.38 11.45 11.71
CA LYS A 82 -5.52 10.30 12.00
C LYS A 82 -6.32 8.99 12.03
N ARG A 83 -5.71 7.93 11.53
CA ARG A 83 -6.33 6.61 11.41
C ARG A 83 -5.34 5.54 11.82
N LYS A 84 -5.66 4.78 12.85
CA LYS A 84 -4.86 3.60 13.17
C LYS A 84 -5.09 2.52 12.13
N VAL A 85 -4.00 1.93 11.60
CA VAL A 85 -4.06 0.81 10.67
C VAL A 85 -3.24 -0.38 11.18
N ASP A 86 -3.64 -1.59 10.82
CA ASP A 86 -2.90 -2.79 11.20
C ASP A 86 -1.76 -3.06 10.22
N VAL A 87 -2.01 -2.88 8.91
CA VAL A 87 -1.03 -3.11 7.85
C VAL A 87 -0.96 -1.91 6.92
N LEU A 88 0.23 -1.38 6.73
CA LEU A 88 0.54 -0.32 5.77
C LEU A 88 1.38 -0.88 4.63
N LEU A 89 0.93 -0.77 3.39
CA LEU A 89 1.83 -0.88 2.24
C LEU A 89 2.58 0.43 2.12
N ALA A 90 3.90 0.39 2.32
CA ALA A 90 4.75 1.58 2.30
C ALA A 90 4.71 2.26 0.92
N PRO A 91 4.44 3.56 0.85
CA PRO A 91 4.32 4.26 -0.41
C PRO A 91 5.63 4.22 -1.20
N HIS A 92 5.50 4.25 -2.51
CA HIS A 92 6.62 4.30 -3.46
C HIS A 92 7.71 3.27 -3.12
N HIS A 93 7.29 2.00 -2.94
CA HIS A 93 8.16 0.85 -2.63
C HIS A 93 9.01 1.00 -1.36
N GLY A 94 8.61 1.85 -0.44
CA GLY A 94 9.36 2.18 0.77
C GLY A 94 10.41 3.27 0.54
N SER A 95 10.18 4.17 -0.41
CA SER A 95 11.02 5.35 -0.64
C SER A 95 11.07 6.26 0.60
N LEU A 96 12.26 6.74 0.92
CA LEU A 96 12.43 7.71 1.99
C LEU A 96 11.87 9.10 1.62
N ALA A 97 11.72 9.40 0.33
CA ALA A 97 11.11 10.63 -0.17
C ALA A 97 9.61 10.73 0.16
N ALA A 98 8.94 9.59 0.38
CA ALA A 98 7.53 9.52 0.79
C ALA A 98 7.31 9.82 2.29
N ASN A 99 8.25 10.48 2.97
CA ASN A 99 8.18 10.92 4.36
C ASN A 99 7.62 9.85 5.33
N PRO A 100 8.31 8.70 5.50
CA PRO A 100 7.83 7.58 6.31
C PRO A 100 7.43 7.96 7.73
N SER A 101 8.18 8.85 8.38
CA SER A 101 7.92 9.26 9.76
C SER A 101 6.59 10.02 9.92
N ALA A 102 6.24 10.90 8.97
CA ALA A 102 4.99 11.63 8.99
C ALA A 102 3.80 10.68 8.79
N LEU A 103 3.91 9.75 7.83
CA LEU A 103 2.87 8.75 7.58
C LEU A 103 2.71 7.81 8.78
N ALA A 104 3.81 7.35 9.38
CA ALA A 104 3.77 6.53 10.60
C ALA A 104 3.07 7.25 11.76
N THR A 105 3.33 8.55 11.94
CA THR A 105 2.66 9.38 12.95
C THR A 105 1.17 9.53 12.69
N TRP A 106 0.77 9.54 11.42
CA TRP A 106 -0.63 9.68 11.03
C TRP A 106 -1.44 8.40 11.20
N CYS A 107 -0.84 7.22 10.89
CA CYS A 107 -1.60 5.97 10.87
C CYS A 107 -1.13 4.89 11.87
N GLU A 108 -0.06 5.11 12.62
CA GLU A 108 0.44 4.22 13.69
C GLU A 108 0.38 2.72 13.32
N PRO A 109 1.00 2.29 12.22
CA PRO A 109 0.81 0.94 11.70
C PRO A 109 1.51 -0.10 12.55
N THR A 110 0.89 -1.27 12.74
CA THR A 110 1.54 -2.44 13.38
C THR A 110 2.55 -3.08 12.44
N TRP A 111 2.16 -3.27 11.18
CA TRP A 111 2.98 -3.87 10.14
C TRP A 111 3.16 -2.89 8.98
N ILE A 112 4.38 -2.82 8.46
CA ILE A 112 4.69 -2.03 7.28
C ILE A 112 5.34 -2.95 6.27
N VAL A 113 4.81 -2.99 5.05
CA VAL A 113 5.32 -3.80 3.96
C VAL A 113 5.88 -2.91 2.87
N ALA A 114 7.16 -3.03 2.58
CA ALA A 114 7.78 -2.43 1.42
C ALA A 114 7.87 -3.46 0.28
N SER A 115 7.11 -3.23 -0.78
CA SER A 115 7.24 -3.99 -2.04
C SER A 115 8.47 -3.52 -2.79
N SER A 116 9.63 -4.05 -2.48
CA SER A 116 10.92 -3.50 -2.90
C SER A 116 11.83 -4.53 -3.56
N GLY A 117 12.70 -4.05 -4.42
CA GLY A 117 13.76 -4.83 -5.05
C GLY A 117 15.06 -4.86 -4.23
N ARG A 118 16.16 -5.27 -4.88
CA ARG A 118 17.48 -5.45 -4.23
C ARG A 118 18.08 -4.19 -3.59
N ARG A 119 17.64 -3.00 -3.99
CA ARG A 119 18.14 -1.71 -3.46
C ARG A 119 17.31 -1.16 -2.29
N PHE A 120 16.65 -2.03 -1.55
CA PHE A 120 15.83 -1.64 -0.42
C PHE A 120 16.63 -0.90 0.65
N PRO A 121 16.19 0.31 1.08
CA PRO A 121 16.88 1.10 2.11
C PRO A 121 16.57 0.61 3.54
N GLY A 122 16.55 -0.71 3.73
CA GLY A 122 15.97 -1.40 4.87
C GLY A 122 16.27 -0.83 6.24
N LYS A 123 17.56 -0.55 6.54
CA LYS A 123 17.93 0.01 7.84
C LYS A 123 17.32 1.40 8.06
N ARG A 124 17.47 2.30 7.08
CA ARG A 124 16.94 3.68 7.19
C ARG A 124 15.42 3.69 7.31
N LEU A 125 14.74 2.84 6.55
CA LEU A 125 13.29 2.74 6.60
C LEU A 125 12.84 2.20 7.97
N ARG A 126 13.50 1.17 8.49
CA ARG A 126 13.24 0.66 9.84
C ARG A 126 13.49 1.71 10.92
N ASP A 127 14.55 2.50 10.80
CA ASP A 127 14.84 3.58 11.74
C ASP A 127 13.72 4.64 11.73
N GLN A 128 13.18 4.99 10.56
CA GLN A 128 12.13 6.01 10.47
C GLN A 128 10.74 5.53 10.94
N TYR A 129 10.38 4.27 10.67
CA TYR A 129 9.13 3.69 11.13
C TYR A 129 9.24 3.10 12.55
N GLY A 130 10.44 2.73 12.99
CA GLY A 130 10.67 1.99 14.24
C GLY A 130 10.36 2.77 15.51
N HIS A 131 10.33 4.11 15.45
CA HIS A 131 9.95 4.96 16.59
C HIS A 131 8.52 4.70 17.10
N PHE A 132 7.68 4.04 16.31
CA PHE A 132 6.28 3.73 16.62
C PHE A 132 6.05 2.26 17.01
N GLY A 133 7.11 1.46 17.17
CA GLY A 133 7.00 0.03 17.45
C GLY A 133 6.53 -0.81 16.25
N SER A 134 6.47 -0.23 15.08
CA SER A 134 6.06 -0.90 13.85
C SER A 134 7.09 -1.94 13.38
N ARG A 135 6.60 -3.04 12.81
CA ARG A 135 7.44 -4.08 12.20
C ARG A 135 7.53 -3.86 10.70
N VAL A 136 8.72 -3.52 10.21
CA VAL A 136 8.98 -3.27 8.78
C VAL A 136 9.44 -4.55 8.09
N LEU A 137 8.71 -4.95 7.08
CA LEU A 137 8.95 -6.12 6.23
C LEU A 137 9.26 -5.66 4.81
N SER A 138 10.03 -6.46 4.08
CA SER A 138 10.36 -6.19 2.68
C SER A 138 10.26 -7.44 1.84
N THR A 139 9.65 -7.33 0.66
CA THR A 139 9.59 -8.44 -0.29
C THR A 139 10.96 -8.85 -0.81
N SER A 140 11.96 -7.95 -0.80
CA SER A 140 13.33 -8.29 -1.16
C SER A 140 14.05 -9.16 -0.13
N GLU A 141 13.62 -9.10 1.13
CA GLU A 141 14.20 -9.88 2.24
C GLU A 141 13.41 -11.16 2.51
N GLU A 142 12.09 -11.11 2.43
CA GLU A 142 11.18 -12.18 2.85
C GLU A 142 10.46 -12.90 1.71
N GLY A 143 10.58 -12.41 0.47
CA GLY A 143 9.83 -12.92 -0.69
C GLY A 143 8.39 -12.44 -0.67
N ALA A 144 7.45 -13.29 -1.08
CA ALA A 144 6.03 -12.95 -0.99
C ALA A 144 5.57 -12.90 0.46
N ILE A 145 4.76 -11.89 0.80
CA ILE A 145 4.23 -11.68 2.15
C ILE A 145 2.71 -11.69 2.08
N GLU A 146 2.09 -12.53 2.88
CA GLU A 146 0.64 -12.66 2.98
C GLU A 146 0.19 -12.26 4.38
N PHE A 147 -0.91 -11.52 4.45
CA PHE A 147 -1.66 -11.30 5.67
C PHE A 147 -3.05 -11.90 5.50
N THR A 148 -3.49 -12.66 6.48
CA THR A 148 -4.84 -13.23 6.55
C THR A 148 -5.53 -12.66 7.77
N VAL A 149 -6.76 -12.20 7.60
CA VAL A 149 -7.62 -11.77 8.70
C VAL A 149 -8.70 -12.83 8.90
N SER A 150 -8.75 -13.44 10.08
CA SER A 150 -9.76 -14.45 10.41
C SER A 150 -11.14 -13.80 10.63
N PRO A 151 -12.24 -14.59 10.61
CA PRO A 151 -13.57 -14.09 10.99
C PRO A 151 -13.63 -13.53 12.44
N ALA A 152 -12.71 -13.91 13.31
CA ALA A 152 -12.57 -13.36 14.66
C ALA A 152 -11.72 -12.07 14.69
N GLY A 153 -11.22 -11.57 13.53
CA GLY A 153 -10.39 -10.38 13.46
C GLY A 153 -8.93 -10.63 13.84
N GLU A 154 -8.47 -11.86 13.90
CA GLU A 154 -7.06 -12.15 14.16
C GLU A 154 -6.24 -12.01 12.87
N ILE A 155 -5.08 -11.34 12.97
CA ILE A 155 -4.17 -11.17 11.84
C ILE A 155 -3.07 -12.22 11.93
N ALA A 156 -2.98 -13.09 10.91
CA ALA A 156 -1.87 -13.99 10.70
C ALA A 156 -0.98 -13.50 9.56
N ARG A 157 0.32 -13.71 9.68
CA ARG A 157 1.31 -13.37 8.65
C ARG A 157 2.07 -14.61 8.20
N LYS A 158 2.28 -14.73 6.90
CA LYS A 158 3.13 -15.74 6.29
C LYS A 158 4.03 -15.11 5.23
N SER A 159 5.24 -15.62 5.06
CA SER A 159 6.15 -15.19 4.00
C SER A 159 6.78 -16.39 3.30
N TRP A 160 7.10 -16.24 2.00
CA TRP A 160 7.70 -17.26 1.16
C TRP A 160 8.94 -16.70 0.48
N ARG A 161 10.08 -16.98 1.06
CA ARG A 161 11.35 -16.70 0.42
C ARG A 161 11.70 -17.87 -0.51
N ALA A 162 11.93 -17.60 -1.79
CA ALA A 162 12.52 -18.61 -2.66
C ALA A 162 13.87 -19.04 -2.07
N VAL A 163 14.02 -20.32 -1.82
CA VAL A 163 15.33 -20.89 -1.45
C VAL A 163 16.20 -20.73 -2.69
N SER A 164 17.12 -19.76 -2.67
CA SER A 164 18.13 -19.66 -3.71
C SER A 164 19.02 -20.89 -3.58
N ASP A 165 18.86 -21.85 -4.50
CA ASP A 165 19.78 -22.95 -4.64
C ASP A 165 21.16 -22.38 -5.04
N LYS A 166 22.02 -22.18 -4.06
CA LYS A 166 23.40 -21.72 -4.28
C LYS A 166 24.31 -22.85 -4.78
N SER A 167 23.75 -24.03 -5.08
CA SER A 167 24.52 -25.21 -5.51
C SER A 167 24.67 -25.34 -7.03
N ALA A 168 23.93 -24.58 -7.82
CA ALA A 168 24.14 -24.55 -9.28
C ALA A 168 25.26 -23.55 -9.61
N GLY A 169 26.50 -24.04 -9.63
CA GLY A 169 27.62 -23.34 -10.27
C GLY A 169 27.29 -23.08 -11.75
N PRO A 170 27.92 -22.06 -12.38
CA PRO A 170 27.67 -21.76 -13.78
C PRO A 170 27.99 -22.99 -14.65
N PRO A 171 27.18 -23.27 -15.68
CA PRO A 171 27.49 -24.35 -16.61
C PRO A 171 28.84 -24.05 -17.29
N ARG A 172 29.70 -25.06 -17.34
CA ARG A 172 31.00 -25.00 -18.02
C ARG A 172 30.81 -24.98 -19.53
#